data_44af2a933694c0035b14c06a0ad7e6b5
#
_entry.id   44af2a933694c0035b14c06a0ad7e6b5
#
_cell.length_a   1.000
_cell.length_b   1.000
_cell.length_c   1.000
_cell.angle_alpha   90.00
_cell.angle_beta   90.00
_cell.angle_gamma   90.00
#
_symmetry.space_group_name_H-M   'P 1'
#
loop_
_entity.id
_entity.type
_entity.pdbx_description
1 polymer ?
#
loop_
_entity_poly.entity_id
_entity_poly.type
_entity_poly.pdbx_seq_one_letter_code
_entity_poly.pdbx_strand_id
1 'polypeptide(L)'
;YGEWRTEKICGYSLLVHPKAKYYALQTEDSSLVMIGHAYNPFDGLYDENEILRKYADSEDKIGYFNQWTGVFTLIVVKADDIEVWGDCAGMQCTYYGTIEKHFYLSSHAQLIGDLCNLTQSAYVRKLTHYRFWQMYGLFLPGDISQFDDVFRLVPNHVLNVAVPKFSCKLTRFYPSCDISVVKNEWEYDETIMEIGRLLHKNMELIANKWDKPA
;
A
#
# COMPACT_ATOMS: atom_id res chain seq x y z
N TYR A 1 -13.80 1.77 -19.09
CA TYR A 1 -13.84 2.44 -17.76
C TYR A 1 -15.09 3.33 -17.59
N GLY A 2 -16.14 3.19 -18.45
CA GLY A 2 -17.31 4.08 -18.47
C GLY A 2 -18.15 4.11 -17.19
N GLU A 3 -18.04 3.11 -16.33
CA GLU A 3 -18.79 3.03 -15.05
C GLU A 3 -17.96 3.43 -13.83
N TRP A 4 -16.67 3.80 -14.00
CA TRP A 4 -15.83 4.16 -12.89
C TRP A 4 -16.18 5.54 -12.34
N ARG A 5 -16.18 5.66 -11.00
CA ARG A 5 -16.38 6.94 -10.32
C ARG A 5 -15.11 7.77 -10.45
N THR A 6 -15.29 9.06 -10.71
CA THR A 6 -14.17 10.02 -10.73
C THR A 6 -14.34 10.99 -9.58
N GLU A 7 -13.35 11.04 -8.71
CA GLU A 7 -13.27 11.93 -7.57
C GLU A 7 -12.10 12.91 -7.75
N LYS A 8 -12.19 14.08 -7.14
CA LYS A 8 -11.09 15.06 -7.10
C LYS A 8 -10.56 15.17 -5.68
N ILE A 9 -9.26 14.92 -5.50
CA ILE A 9 -8.58 15.00 -4.21
C ILE A 9 -7.34 15.87 -4.38
N CYS A 10 -7.32 17.04 -3.75
CA CYS A 10 -6.19 18.00 -3.84
C CYS A 10 -5.70 18.24 -5.26
N GLY A 11 -6.61 18.38 -6.22
CA GLY A 11 -6.27 18.63 -7.63
C GLY A 11 -5.97 17.37 -8.46
N TYR A 12 -5.77 16.21 -7.82
CA TYR A 12 -5.59 14.92 -8.50
C TYR A 12 -6.94 14.26 -8.82
N SER A 13 -6.95 13.46 -9.89
CA SER A 13 -8.13 12.67 -10.26
C SER A 13 -7.95 11.24 -9.75
N LEU A 14 -8.87 10.79 -8.91
CA LEU A 14 -8.98 9.41 -8.46
C LEU A 14 -10.10 8.71 -9.23
N LEU A 15 -9.74 7.68 -10.01
CA LEU A 15 -10.70 6.82 -10.70
C LEU A 15 -10.89 5.54 -9.89
N VAL A 16 -12.12 5.29 -9.44
CA VAL A 16 -12.43 4.16 -8.55
C VAL A 16 -13.45 3.25 -9.21
N HIS A 17 -13.12 1.96 -9.30
CA HIS A 17 -14.07 0.95 -9.75
C HIS A 17 -15.32 0.93 -8.83
N PRO A 18 -16.55 0.78 -9.34
CA PRO A 18 -17.78 0.85 -8.53
C PRO A 18 -17.81 -0.09 -7.32
N LYS A 19 -17.16 -1.25 -7.43
CA LYS A 19 -17.06 -2.24 -6.34
C LYS A 19 -15.87 -2.04 -5.40
N ALA A 20 -14.93 -1.16 -5.72
CA ALA A 20 -13.82 -0.87 -4.84
C ALA A 20 -14.25 0.06 -3.71
N LYS A 21 -13.82 -0.26 -2.51
CA LYS A 21 -14.03 0.60 -1.34
C LYS A 21 -12.81 1.47 -1.16
N TYR A 22 -13.05 2.74 -0.90
CA TYR A 22 -12.03 3.69 -0.49
C TYR A 22 -12.60 4.61 0.59
N TYR A 23 -11.72 5.16 1.38
CA TYR A 23 -12.01 6.06 2.48
C TYR A 23 -11.12 7.30 2.32
N ALA A 24 -11.68 8.46 2.56
CA ALA A 24 -10.95 9.71 2.42
C ALA A 24 -11.17 10.61 3.64
N LEU A 25 -10.09 11.18 4.15
CA LEU A 25 -10.10 12.14 5.25
C LEU A 25 -9.30 13.38 4.83
N GLN A 26 -9.94 14.53 4.90
CA GLN A 26 -9.28 15.82 4.73
C GLN A 26 -8.87 16.37 6.10
N THR A 27 -7.60 16.76 6.23
CA THR A 27 -7.07 17.51 7.37
C THR A 27 -6.70 18.94 6.95
N GLU A 28 -6.20 19.75 7.85
CA GLU A 28 -5.73 21.11 7.51
C GLU A 28 -4.56 21.09 6.54
N ASP A 29 -3.62 20.14 6.69
CA ASP A 29 -2.35 20.10 5.95
C ASP A 29 -2.29 19.01 4.88
N SER A 30 -3.23 18.07 4.87
CA SER A 30 -3.17 16.89 3.97
C SER A 30 -4.51 16.29 3.66
N SER A 31 -4.55 15.49 2.61
CA SER A 31 -5.64 14.56 2.32
C SER A 31 -5.13 13.14 2.40
N LEU A 32 -5.82 12.32 3.18
CA LEU A 32 -5.54 10.90 3.30
C LEU A 32 -6.56 10.10 2.50
N VAL A 33 -6.09 9.15 1.72
CA VAL A 33 -6.95 8.21 0.97
C VAL A 33 -6.48 6.79 1.26
N MET A 34 -7.37 5.97 1.76
CA MET A 34 -7.13 4.54 1.93
C MET A 34 -7.98 3.75 0.93
N ILE A 35 -7.35 2.87 0.18
CA ILE A 35 -8.01 1.93 -0.73
C ILE A 35 -7.82 0.53 -0.16
N GLY A 36 -8.92 -0.20 0.05
CA GLY A 36 -8.89 -1.53 0.65
C GLY A 36 -9.41 -1.57 2.08
N HIS A 37 -8.86 -2.45 2.91
CA HIS A 37 -9.31 -2.69 4.28
C HIS A 37 -8.16 -2.76 5.25
N ALA A 38 -8.26 -2.01 6.34
CA ALA A 38 -7.29 -2.01 7.43
C ALA A 38 -7.95 -2.35 8.78
N TYR A 39 -7.14 -2.90 9.68
CA TYR A 39 -7.48 -3.18 11.06
C TYR A 39 -6.32 -2.75 11.94
N ASN A 40 -6.61 -2.25 13.14
CA ASN A 40 -5.60 -2.01 14.17
C ASN A 40 -5.89 -2.88 15.40
N PRO A 41 -5.23 -4.05 15.55
CA PRO A 41 -5.47 -4.94 16.69
C PRO A 41 -4.97 -4.35 18.03
N PHE A 42 -4.05 -3.39 18.03
CA PHE A 42 -3.57 -2.73 19.24
C PHE A 42 -4.64 -1.82 19.84
N ASP A 43 -5.30 -1.03 19.00
CA ASP A 43 -6.39 -0.14 19.39
C ASP A 43 -7.78 -0.78 19.36
N GLY A 44 -7.89 -1.97 18.79
CA GLY A 44 -9.17 -2.66 18.59
C GLY A 44 -10.06 -2.02 17.52
N LEU A 45 -9.47 -1.40 16.51
CA LEU A 45 -10.20 -0.69 15.45
C LEU A 45 -10.33 -1.51 14.16
N TYR A 46 -11.50 -1.43 13.55
CA TYR A 46 -11.79 -2.02 12.24
C TYR A 46 -12.53 -1.07 11.28
N ASP A 47 -12.84 0.15 11.73
CA ASP A 47 -13.37 1.22 10.86
C ASP A 47 -12.22 2.05 10.29
N GLU A 48 -12.11 2.09 8.98
CA GLU A 48 -11.03 2.79 8.30
C GLU A 48 -11.04 4.29 8.53
N ASN A 49 -12.22 4.90 8.72
CA ASN A 49 -12.30 6.33 9.00
C ASN A 49 -11.75 6.66 10.39
N GLU A 50 -11.98 5.78 11.37
CA GLU A 50 -11.40 5.94 12.71
C GLU A 50 -9.90 5.72 12.70
N ILE A 51 -9.43 4.70 11.97
CA ILE A 51 -8.00 4.43 11.76
C ILE A 51 -7.31 5.64 11.12
N LEU A 52 -7.90 6.22 10.06
CA LEU A 52 -7.36 7.39 9.38
C LEU A 52 -7.33 8.62 10.28
N ARG A 53 -8.37 8.86 11.12
CA ARG A 53 -8.39 9.97 12.08
C ARG A 53 -7.26 9.82 13.09
N LYS A 54 -7.12 8.66 13.71
CA LYS A 54 -6.03 8.40 14.66
C LYS A 54 -4.65 8.49 14.02
N TYR A 55 -4.51 8.03 12.77
CA TYR A 55 -3.27 8.25 12.01
C TYR A 55 -3.00 9.76 11.84
N ALA A 56 -4.02 10.54 11.45
CA ALA A 56 -3.87 11.98 11.28
C ALA A 56 -3.47 12.69 12.57
N ASP A 57 -3.95 12.24 13.72
CA ASP A 57 -3.67 12.82 15.04
C ASP A 57 -2.36 12.30 15.66
N SER A 58 -1.82 11.17 15.18
CA SER A 58 -0.61 10.58 15.75
C SER A 58 0.63 11.43 15.48
N GLU A 59 1.48 11.63 16.49
CA GLU A 59 2.80 12.24 16.33
C GLU A 59 3.80 11.27 15.67
N ASP A 60 3.72 9.99 16.02
CA ASP A 60 4.52 8.91 15.39
C ASP A 60 3.70 8.18 14.31
N LYS A 61 3.73 8.74 13.09
CA LYS A 61 3.02 8.18 11.93
C LYS A 61 3.49 6.77 11.58
N ILE A 62 4.80 6.52 11.65
CA ILE A 62 5.40 5.23 11.27
C ILE A 62 5.04 4.18 12.32
N GLY A 63 5.21 4.48 13.61
CA GLY A 63 4.87 3.57 14.69
C GLY A 63 3.38 3.22 14.70
N TYR A 64 2.51 4.19 14.44
CA TYR A 64 1.07 3.94 14.36
C TYR A 64 0.71 3.11 13.12
N PHE A 65 1.29 3.41 11.96
CA PHE A 65 1.10 2.65 10.73
C PHE A 65 1.56 1.18 10.87
N ASN A 66 2.66 0.95 11.58
CA ASN A 66 3.19 -0.41 11.81
C ASN A 66 2.27 -1.30 12.68
N GLN A 67 1.26 -0.73 13.32
CA GLN A 67 0.25 -1.49 14.06
C GLN A 67 -0.87 -2.03 13.16
N TRP A 68 -0.94 -1.60 11.90
CA TRP A 68 -2.04 -1.96 11.03
C TRP A 68 -1.83 -3.31 10.36
N THR A 69 -2.93 -4.01 10.20
CA THR A 69 -3.04 -5.24 9.42
C THR A 69 -4.10 -5.06 8.34
N GLY A 70 -4.11 -5.94 7.35
CA GLY A 70 -5.11 -5.88 6.29
C GLY A 70 -4.51 -5.86 4.90
N VAL A 71 -5.34 -5.48 3.92
CA VAL A 71 -4.98 -5.39 2.50
C VAL A 71 -5.37 -3.99 2.03
N PHE A 72 -4.41 -3.09 1.94
CA PHE A 72 -4.69 -1.68 1.66
C PHE A 72 -3.50 -0.93 1.05
N THR A 73 -3.82 0.21 0.46
CA THR A 73 -2.85 1.26 0.11
C THR A 73 -3.31 2.56 0.77
N LEU A 74 -2.41 3.21 1.52
CA LEU A 74 -2.63 4.54 2.06
C LEU A 74 -1.88 5.57 1.19
N ILE A 75 -2.58 6.62 0.78
CA ILE A 75 -2.05 7.75 0.02
C ILE A 75 -2.23 9.00 0.88
N VAL A 76 -1.15 9.72 1.13
CA VAL A 76 -1.15 10.99 1.85
C VAL A 76 -0.73 12.07 0.90
N VAL A 77 -1.63 12.99 0.58
CA VAL A 77 -1.39 14.10 -0.34
C VAL A 77 -1.21 15.37 0.46
N LYS A 78 -0.04 15.99 0.34
CA LYS A 78 0.32 17.29 0.90
C LYS A 78 0.55 18.30 -0.23
N ALA A 79 0.78 19.57 0.11
CA ALA A 79 1.00 20.61 -0.89
C ALA A 79 2.21 20.31 -1.81
N ASP A 80 3.32 19.86 -1.24
CA ASP A 80 4.59 19.70 -1.94
C ASP A 80 5.05 18.23 -2.02
N ASP A 81 4.28 17.29 -1.50
CA ASP A 81 4.66 15.89 -1.39
C ASP A 81 3.46 14.95 -1.42
N ILE A 82 3.66 13.77 -2.01
CA ILE A 82 2.71 12.65 -1.95
C ILE A 82 3.44 11.46 -1.36
N GLU A 83 2.90 10.88 -0.31
CA GLU A 83 3.40 9.64 0.27
C GLU A 83 2.45 8.50 -0.08
N VAL A 84 3.00 7.36 -0.50
CA VAL A 84 2.22 6.15 -0.77
C VAL A 84 2.77 4.99 0.05
N TRP A 85 1.92 4.42 0.89
CA TRP A 85 2.23 3.34 1.83
C TRP A 85 1.45 2.09 1.43
N GLY A 86 2.12 0.95 1.31
CA GLY A 86 1.50 -0.34 1.05
C GLY A 86 1.32 -1.16 2.33
N ASP A 87 0.39 -2.13 2.32
CA ASP A 87 0.28 -3.11 3.39
C ASP A 87 1.57 -3.93 3.56
N CYS A 88 1.75 -4.53 4.74
CA CYS A 88 3.00 -5.20 5.12
C CYS A 88 3.41 -6.36 4.20
N ALA A 89 2.46 -7.00 3.53
CA ALA A 89 2.71 -8.11 2.61
C ALA A 89 2.66 -7.69 1.13
N GLY A 90 2.26 -6.43 0.83
CA GLY A 90 2.06 -5.94 -0.53
C GLY A 90 0.95 -6.69 -1.27
N MET A 91 -0.07 -7.14 -0.54
CA MET A 91 -1.23 -7.84 -1.10
C MET A 91 -2.11 -6.91 -1.91
N GLN A 92 -2.26 -5.65 -1.48
CA GLN A 92 -2.82 -4.59 -2.30
C GLN A 92 -1.74 -4.12 -3.27
N CYS A 93 -1.75 -4.68 -4.47
CA CYS A 93 -0.80 -4.26 -5.50
C CYS A 93 -0.96 -2.77 -5.81
N THR A 94 0.17 -2.07 -5.85
CA THR A 94 0.24 -0.65 -6.19
C THR A 94 1.38 -0.44 -7.16
N TYR A 95 1.08 0.21 -8.28
CA TYR A 95 2.03 0.54 -9.33
C TYR A 95 2.08 2.04 -9.52
N TYR A 96 3.25 2.56 -9.83
CA TYR A 96 3.47 3.98 -10.03
C TYR A 96 4.45 4.25 -11.18
N GLY A 97 4.38 5.44 -11.73
CA GLY A 97 5.31 5.90 -12.76
C GLY A 97 5.16 7.39 -13.02
N THR A 98 6.24 8.01 -13.51
CA THR A 98 6.21 9.38 -14.01
C THR A 98 6.44 9.35 -15.51
N ILE A 99 5.38 9.62 -16.28
CA ILE A 99 5.37 9.52 -17.74
C ILE A 99 4.98 10.89 -18.30
N GLU A 100 5.78 11.43 -19.21
CA GLU A 100 5.56 12.77 -19.80
C GLU A 100 5.31 13.87 -18.75
N LYS A 101 6.05 13.82 -17.65
CA LYS A 101 5.95 14.75 -16.51
C LYS A 101 4.65 14.67 -15.71
N HIS A 102 3.86 13.61 -15.89
CA HIS A 102 2.68 13.33 -15.08
C HIS A 102 2.95 12.11 -14.19
N PHE A 103 2.53 12.21 -12.95
CA PHE A 103 2.59 11.11 -12.00
C PHE A 103 1.32 10.27 -12.08
N TYR A 104 1.50 8.96 -12.17
CA TYR A 104 0.42 7.98 -12.20
C TYR A 104 0.58 7.00 -11.06
N LEU A 105 -0.53 6.67 -10.42
CA LEU A 105 -0.63 5.64 -9.38
C LEU A 105 -1.82 4.73 -9.71
N SER A 106 -1.65 3.42 -9.63
CA SER A 106 -2.71 2.48 -9.98
C SER A 106 -2.57 1.14 -9.25
N SER A 107 -3.67 0.43 -9.09
CA SER A 107 -3.68 -0.96 -8.60
C SER A 107 -3.12 -1.98 -9.62
N HIS A 108 -3.02 -1.60 -10.90
CA HIS A 108 -2.55 -2.47 -11.97
C HIS A 108 -1.66 -1.69 -12.93
N ALA A 109 -0.47 -2.23 -13.24
CA ALA A 109 0.44 -1.63 -14.22
C ALA A 109 -0.22 -1.46 -15.60
N GLN A 110 -1.09 -2.40 -16.00
CA GLN A 110 -1.80 -2.36 -17.28
C GLN A 110 -2.68 -1.12 -17.43
N LEU A 111 -3.30 -0.64 -16.35
CA LEU A 111 -4.13 0.59 -16.41
C LEU A 111 -3.29 1.82 -16.79
N ILE A 112 -2.06 1.91 -16.26
CA ILE A 112 -1.11 2.97 -16.64
C ILE A 112 -0.66 2.76 -18.09
N GLY A 113 -0.32 1.52 -18.44
CA GLY A 113 0.10 1.15 -19.79
C GLY A 113 -0.92 1.52 -20.86
N ASP A 114 -2.20 1.19 -20.63
CA ASP A 114 -3.30 1.49 -21.54
C ASP A 114 -3.54 3.00 -21.66
N LEU A 115 -3.52 3.70 -20.52
CA LEU A 115 -3.76 5.14 -20.49
C LEU A 115 -2.66 5.93 -21.21
N CYS A 116 -1.40 5.50 -21.05
CA CYS A 116 -0.23 6.17 -21.61
C CYS A 116 0.27 5.53 -22.93
N ASN A 117 -0.44 4.52 -23.47
CA ASN A 117 -0.07 3.78 -24.69
C ASN A 117 1.35 3.20 -24.61
N LEU A 118 1.72 2.65 -23.45
CA LEU A 118 3.06 2.08 -23.24
C LEU A 118 3.23 0.74 -23.95
N THR A 119 4.43 0.49 -24.45
CA THR A 119 4.81 -0.81 -24.99
C THR A 119 5.42 -1.68 -23.89
N GLN A 120 5.16 -2.99 -23.97
CA GLN A 120 5.74 -3.93 -23.02
C GLN A 120 7.27 -3.91 -23.08
N SER A 121 7.91 -3.92 -21.91
CA SER A 121 9.36 -3.98 -21.73
C SER A 121 9.98 -5.15 -22.50
N ALA A 122 11.01 -4.87 -23.28
CA ALA A 122 11.76 -5.89 -23.98
C ALA A 122 12.46 -6.87 -23.01
N TYR A 123 12.90 -6.36 -21.86
CA TYR A 123 13.50 -7.15 -20.78
C TYR A 123 12.48 -8.15 -20.21
N VAL A 124 11.31 -7.67 -19.82
CA VAL A 124 10.24 -8.52 -19.25
C VAL A 124 9.76 -9.54 -20.27
N ARG A 125 9.59 -9.15 -21.53
CA ARG A 125 9.25 -10.08 -22.61
C ARG A 125 10.29 -11.20 -22.73
N LYS A 126 11.58 -10.87 -22.68
CA LYS A 126 12.65 -11.86 -22.69
C LYS A 126 12.62 -12.74 -21.44
N LEU A 127 12.44 -12.17 -20.26
CA LEU A 127 12.37 -12.89 -18.99
C LEU A 127 11.24 -13.93 -18.98
N THR A 128 10.05 -13.55 -19.40
CA THR A 128 8.86 -14.43 -19.42
C THR A 128 8.95 -15.56 -20.45
N HIS A 129 9.86 -15.48 -21.42
CA HIS A 129 10.10 -16.56 -22.40
C HIS A 129 11.07 -17.63 -21.88
N TYR A 130 11.74 -17.45 -20.76
CA TYR A 130 12.57 -18.49 -20.20
C TYR A 130 11.71 -19.65 -19.70
N ARG A 131 12.15 -20.90 -20.01
CA ARG A 131 11.44 -22.11 -19.58
C ARG A 131 11.24 -22.17 -18.07
N PHE A 132 12.24 -21.74 -17.28
CA PHE A 132 12.12 -21.67 -15.84
C PHE A 132 11.00 -20.74 -15.39
N TRP A 133 10.87 -19.55 -16.01
CA TRP A 133 9.79 -18.62 -15.73
C TRP A 133 8.43 -19.23 -16.04
N GLN A 134 8.28 -19.89 -17.19
CA GLN A 134 7.03 -20.53 -17.59
C GLN A 134 6.58 -21.64 -16.63
N MET A 135 7.55 -22.30 -15.95
CA MET A 135 7.25 -23.37 -14.99
C MET A 135 7.00 -22.87 -13.57
N TYR A 136 7.67 -21.81 -13.12
CA TYR A 136 7.70 -21.40 -11.72
C TYR A 136 7.44 -19.90 -11.49
N GLY A 137 7.52 -19.06 -12.51
CA GLY A 137 7.44 -17.62 -12.38
C GLY A 137 6.00 -17.14 -12.39
N LEU A 138 5.46 -16.85 -11.20
CA LEU A 138 4.13 -16.28 -11.05
C LEU A 138 4.15 -14.75 -10.93
N PHE A 139 5.27 -14.16 -10.48
CA PHE A 139 5.40 -12.74 -10.20
C PHE A 139 6.72 -12.19 -10.72
N LEU A 140 6.70 -10.96 -11.22
CA LEU A 140 7.91 -10.24 -11.55
C LEU A 140 8.69 -9.88 -10.26
N PRO A 141 10.02 -9.99 -10.25
CA PRO A 141 10.81 -9.77 -9.05
C PRO A 141 10.90 -8.28 -8.69
N GLY A 142 10.93 -8.00 -7.39
CA GLY A 142 11.15 -6.65 -6.86
C GLY A 142 10.06 -5.66 -7.27
N ASP A 143 10.48 -4.53 -7.79
CA ASP A 143 9.65 -3.42 -8.26
C ASP A 143 9.35 -3.45 -9.76
N ILE A 144 9.84 -4.45 -10.48
CA ILE A 144 9.66 -4.57 -11.94
C ILE A 144 8.19 -4.77 -12.27
N SER A 145 7.71 -4.02 -13.27
CA SER A 145 6.42 -4.24 -13.92
C SER A 145 6.60 -4.70 -15.37
N GLN A 146 5.50 -4.89 -16.09
CA GLN A 146 5.54 -5.22 -17.52
C GLN A 146 5.97 -4.04 -18.41
N PHE A 147 6.13 -2.84 -17.88
CA PHE A 147 6.54 -1.62 -18.58
C PHE A 147 7.80 -1.04 -17.95
N ASP A 148 8.70 -0.45 -18.75
CA ASP A 148 10.00 0.05 -18.26
C ASP A 148 9.84 1.26 -17.31
N ASP A 149 8.83 2.11 -17.53
CA ASP A 149 8.60 3.35 -16.75
C ASP A 149 7.53 3.20 -15.66
N VAL A 150 7.07 1.98 -15.40
CA VAL A 150 6.08 1.68 -14.36
C VAL A 150 6.67 0.69 -13.37
N PHE A 151 6.67 1.06 -12.11
CA PHE A 151 7.25 0.29 -11.01
C PHE A 151 6.18 -0.20 -10.04
N ARG A 152 6.43 -1.31 -9.38
CA ARG A 152 5.62 -1.83 -8.29
C ARG A 152 6.10 -1.24 -6.97
N LEU A 153 5.19 -0.78 -6.13
CA LEU A 153 5.50 -0.47 -4.75
C LEU A 153 5.79 -1.79 -4.01
N VAL A 154 7.03 -1.95 -3.55
CA VAL A 154 7.43 -3.14 -2.80
C VAL A 154 7.04 -3.03 -1.34
N PRO A 155 6.72 -4.16 -0.65
CA PRO A 155 6.36 -4.14 0.76
C PRO A 155 7.41 -3.45 1.64
N ASN A 156 6.96 -2.88 2.76
CA ASN A 156 7.83 -2.23 3.75
C ASN A 156 8.59 -0.99 3.25
N HIS A 157 8.11 -0.40 2.15
CA HIS A 157 8.64 0.86 1.62
C HIS A 157 7.52 1.89 1.50
N VAL A 158 7.89 3.13 1.73
CA VAL A 158 7.08 4.29 1.38
C VAL A 158 7.63 4.92 0.11
N LEU A 159 6.74 5.22 -0.82
CA LEU A 159 7.04 6.02 -1.99
C LEU A 159 6.79 7.49 -1.65
N ASN A 160 7.83 8.30 -1.70
CA ASN A 160 7.76 9.76 -1.58
C ASN A 160 7.86 10.38 -2.97
N VAL A 161 6.93 11.24 -3.31
CA VAL A 161 6.83 11.88 -4.62
C VAL A 161 6.83 13.40 -4.41
N ALA A 162 7.95 14.04 -4.71
CA ALA A 162 8.08 15.48 -4.57
C ALA A 162 7.34 16.23 -5.70
N VAL A 163 6.45 17.15 -5.34
CA VAL A 163 5.67 18.00 -6.26
C VAL A 163 6.42 19.35 -6.41
N PRO A 164 6.43 19.99 -7.59
CA PRO A 164 5.73 19.63 -8.83
C PRO A 164 6.53 18.75 -9.80
N LYS A 165 7.74 18.36 -9.48
CA LYS A 165 8.63 17.62 -10.40
C LYS A 165 8.27 16.14 -10.53
N PHE A 166 7.45 15.62 -9.62
CA PHE A 166 7.09 14.21 -9.51
C PHE A 166 8.31 13.29 -9.47
N SER A 167 9.35 13.73 -8.74
CA SER A 167 10.52 12.89 -8.49
C SER A 167 10.17 11.86 -7.41
N CYS A 168 10.30 10.59 -7.76
CA CYS A 168 9.97 9.47 -6.90
C CYS A 168 11.20 9.01 -6.10
N LYS A 169 11.02 8.80 -4.79
CA LYS A 169 12.01 8.20 -3.91
C LYS A 169 11.38 7.09 -3.10
N LEU A 170 11.88 5.88 -3.25
CA LEU A 170 11.45 4.74 -2.45
C LEU A 170 12.33 4.65 -1.20
N THR A 171 11.71 4.62 -0.03
CA THR A 171 12.40 4.55 1.26
C THR A 171 11.87 3.37 2.06
N ARG A 172 12.76 2.47 2.51
CA ARG A 172 12.41 1.38 3.38
C ARG A 172 12.16 1.90 4.80
N PHE A 173 11.03 1.55 5.40
CA PHE A 173 10.68 1.94 6.76
C PHE A 173 10.66 0.75 7.74
N TYR A 174 10.52 -0.48 7.24
CA TYR A 174 10.51 -1.68 8.05
C TYR A 174 11.40 -2.78 7.44
N PRO A 175 12.11 -3.60 8.24
CA PRO A 175 12.31 -3.40 9.67
C PRO A 175 13.15 -2.14 9.95
N SER A 176 12.88 -1.49 11.09
CA SER A 176 13.75 -0.42 11.59
C SER A 176 15.09 -0.98 12.04
N CYS A 177 16.12 -0.13 12.16
CA CYS A 177 17.42 -0.56 12.68
C CYS A 177 17.38 -1.00 14.15
N ASP A 178 16.31 -0.68 14.88
CA ASP A 178 16.14 -0.96 16.31
C ASP A 178 15.35 -2.26 16.57
N ILE A 179 15.60 -3.30 15.79
CA ILE A 179 15.00 -4.61 16.02
C ILE A 179 15.59 -5.18 17.32
N SER A 180 14.74 -5.39 18.32
CA SER A 180 15.12 -6.11 19.54
C SER A 180 15.24 -7.60 19.23
N VAL A 181 16.33 -8.20 19.73
CA VAL A 181 16.56 -9.63 19.60
C VAL A 181 16.06 -10.30 20.88
N VAL A 182 15.26 -11.35 20.74
CA VAL A 182 14.86 -12.22 21.85
C VAL A 182 16.13 -12.86 22.46
N LYS A 183 16.37 -12.64 23.75
CA LYS A 183 17.63 -12.98 24.41
C LYS A 183 17.59 -14.27 25.20
N ASN A 184 16.41 -14.73 25.58
CA ASN A 184 16.24 -15.93 26.42
C ASN A 184 14.87 -16.58 26.16
N GLU A 185 14.70 -17.78 26.72
CA GLU A 185 13.50 -18.62 26.53
C GLU A 185 12.22 -17.96 27.08
N TRP A 186 12.32 -17.25 28.18
CA TRP A 186 11.16 -16.53 28.76
C TRP A 186 10.68 -15.38 27.87
N GLU A 187 11.58 -14.56 27.33
CA GLU A 187 11.24 -13.51 26.36
C GLU A 187 10.64 -14.10 25.08
N TYR A 188 11.11 -15.29 24.68
CA TYR A 188 10.55 -16.01 23.54
C TYR A 188 9.09 -16.41 23.80
N ASP A 189 8.81 -17.02 24.93
CA ASP A 189 7.47 -17.47 25.30
C ASP A 189 6.50 -16.27 25.43
N GLU A 190 6.92 -15.17 26.04
CA GLU A 190 6.11 -13.94 26.08
C GLU A 190 5.83 -13.39 24.69
N THR A 191 6.82 -13.38 23.81
CA THR A 191 6.67 -12.92 22.42
C THR A 191 5.64 -13.78 21.66
N ILE A 192 5.71 -15.10 21.81
CA ILE A 192 4.77 -16.04 21.18
C ILE A 192 3.34 -15.82 21.71
N MET A 193 3.19 -15.65 23.02
CA MET A 193 1.88 -15.36 23.61
C MET A 193 1.29 -14.03 23.09
N GLU A 194 2.11 -12.99 22.98
CA GLU A 194 1.67 -11.69 22.47
C GLU A 194 1.29 -11.78 20.98
N ILE A 195 2.07 -12.48 20.15
CA ILE A 195 1.69 -12.76 18.75
C ILE A 195 0.34 -13.47 18.69
N GLY A 196 0.14 -14.51 19.52
CA GLY A 196 -1.13 -15.24 19.59
C GLY A 196 -2.29 -14.33 19.98
N ARG A 197 -2.09 -13.46 20.99
CA ARG A 197 -3.09 -12.49 21.42
C ARG A 197 -3.47 -11.51 20.31
N LEU A 198 -2.48 -10.96 19.59
CA LEU A 198 -2.71 -10.02 18.48
C LEU A 198 -3.40 -10.69 17.29
N LEU A 199 -3.03 -11.93 16.96
CA LEU A 199 -3.70 -12.69 15.92
C LEU A 199 -5.17 -12.95 16.28
N HIS A 200 -5.44 -13.37 17.51
CA HIS A 200 -6.81 -13.56 17.99
C HIS A 200 -7.62 -12.27 17.90
N LYS A 201 -7.05 -11.17 18.38
CA LYS A 201 -7.69 -9.86 18.31
C LYS A 201 -7.98 -9.43 16.87
N ASN A 202 -7.05 -9.66 15.96
CA ASN A 202 -7.24 -9.36 14.54
C ASN A 202 -8.40 -10.19 13.94
N MET A 203 -8.51 -11.46 14.28
CA MET A 203 -9.61 -12.31 13.84
C MET A 203 -10.97 -11.84 14.40
N GLU A 204 -11.02 -11.40 15.67
CA GLU A 204 -12.22 -10.77 16.24
C GLU A 204 -12.64 -9.51 15.46
N LEU A 205 -11.69 -8.63 15.10
CA LEU A 205 -11.98 -7.42 14.34
C LEU A 205 -12.53 -7.75 12.95
N ILE A 206 -11.95 -8.75 12.28
CA ILE A 206 -12.43 -9.23 10.99
C ILE A 206 -13.87 -9.79 11.14
N ALA A 207 -14.12 -10.60 12.14
CA ALA A 207 -15.44 -11.18 12.39
C ALA A 207 -16.50 -10.12 12.70
N ASN A 208 -16.13 -9.08 13.45
CA ASN A 208 -17.01 -7.96 13.78
C ASN A 208 -17.34 -7.07 12.56
N LYS A 209 -16.40 -6.97 11.63
CA LYS A 209 -16.57 -6.15 10.42
C LYS A 209 -17.43 -6.81 9.35
N TRP A 210 -17.36 -8.13 9.24
CA TRP A 210 -18.00 -8.88 8.17
C TRP A 210 -19.03 -9.85 8.70
N ASP A 211 -20.26 -9.80 8.19
CA ASP A 211 -21.34 -10.71 8.56
C ASP A 211 -21.03 -12.18 8.23
N LYS A 212 -20.15 -12.41 7.28
CA LYS A 212 -19.67 -13.73 6.87
C LYS A 212 -18.19 -13.64 6.52
N PRO A 213 -17.30 -13.63 7.50
CA PRO A 213 -15.88 -13.75 7.22
C PRO A 213 -15.62 -15.11 6.56
N ALA A 214 -14.83 -15.10 5.49
CA ALA A 214 -14.50 -16.31 4.73
C ALA A 214 -13.61 -17.26 5.53
#